data_7ee155c04c1741c56418defdca2ae15d
#
_entry.id   7ee155c04c1741c56418defdca2ae15d
#
_cell.length_a   1.000
_cell.length_b   1.000
_cell.length_c   1.000
_cell.angle_alpha   90.00
_cell.angle_beta   90.00
_cell.angle_gamma   90.00
#
_symmetry.space_group_name_H-M   'P 1'
#
loop_
_entity.id
_entity.type
_entity.pdbx_description
1 polymer ?
#
loop_
_entity_poly.entity_id
_entity_poly.type
_entity_poly.pdbx_seq_one_letter_code
_entity_poly.pdbx_strand_id
1 'polypeptide(L)'
;MHLWRIAANVLPTKKVISMFNKNVDGSYPLCNSDLETSLHLFTVCPIAKSLWFWSHWSVRIYSLAFGSTSNFANFLLSPPFMVNQCLGQKEDFLLYGAILYDMVWKQRNHALFGDSTLNIDGVSTKISCLFSKHKNSNTSTTRQQAPSST
;
A
#
# COMPACT_ATOMS: atom_id res chain seq x y z
N MET A 1 -0.13 -2.28 -11.61
CA MET A 1 -0.58 -2.41 -10.21
C MET A 1 -0.61 -3.89 -9.84
N HIS A 2 0.05 -4.30 -8.77
CA HIS A 2 0.32 -5.72 -8.50
C HIS A 2 -0.21 -6.19 -7.14
N LEU A 3 -1.43 -5.75 -6.77
CA LEU A 3 -2.06 -6.16 -5.50
C LEU A 3 -2.20 -7.69 -5.35
N TRP A 4 -2.35 -8.41 -6.45
CA TRP A 4 -2.37 -9.87 -6.44
C TRP A 4 -1.09 -10.49 -5.84
N ARG A 5 0.05 -9.81 -5.95
CA ARG A 5 1.31 -10.28 -5.36
C ARG A 5 1.28 -10.26 -3.83
N ILE A 6 0.56 -9.29 -3.25
CA ILE A 6 0.33 -9.26 -1.81
C ILE A 6 -0.54 -10.44 -1.42
N ALA A 7 -1.70 -10.59 -2.08
CA ALA A 7 -2.65 -11.66 -1.78
C ALA A 7 -2.03 -13.05 -1.90
N ALA A 8 -1.24 -13.26 -2.95
CA ALA A 8 -0.52 -14.51 -3.19
C ALA A 8 0.74 -14.69 -2.33
N ASN A 9 1.14 -13.66 -1.56
CA ASN A 9 2.36 -13.67 -0.74
C ASN A 9 3.63 -14.04 -1.52
N VAL A 10 3.74 -13.54 -2.76
CA VAL A 10 4.87 -13.84 -3.66
C VAL A 10 5.90 -12.71 -3.78
N LEU A 11 5.84 -11.71 -2.89
CA LEU A 11 6.83 -10.66 -2.86
C LEU A 11 8.20 -11.21 -2.41
N PRO A 12 9.29 -10.84 -3.08
CA PRO A 12 10.64 -11.25 -2.69
C PRO A 12 11.12 -10.44 -1.48
N THR A 13 10.45 -10.62 -0.34
CA THR A 13 10.86 -10.03 0.93
C THR A 13 12.14 -10.69 1.45
N LYS A 14 12.88 -10.01 2.31
CA LYS A 14 14.08 -10.58 2.92
C LYS A 14 13.79 -11.87 3.70
N LYS A 15 12.61 -11.99 4.33
CA LYS A 15 12.21 -13.23 4.96
C LYS A 15 12.16 -14.39 3.95
N VAL A 16 11.53 -14.18 2.81
CA VAL A 16 11.46 -15.21 1.75
C VAL A 16 12.85 -15.53 1.23
N ILE A 17 13.67 -14.54 0.95
CA ILE A 17 15.05 -14.74 0.47
C ILE A 17 15.90 -15.48 1.50
N SER A 18 15.77 -15.14 2.79
CA SER A 18 16.52 -15.81 3.88
C SER A 18 16.18 -17.29 4.07
N MET A 19 15.00 -17.71 3.64
CA MET A 19 14.64 -19.15 3.62
C MET A 19 15.48 -19.95 2.64
N PHE A 20 15.97 -19.33 1.57
CA PHE A 20 16.80 -19.95 0.55
C PHE A 20 18.30 -19.62 0.70
N ASN A 21 18.63 -18.52 1.37
CA ASN A 21 19.99 -18.08 1.60
C ASN A 21 20.15 -17.62 3.05
N LYS A 22 20.77 -18.45 3.87
CA LYS A 22 20.99 -18.20 5.32
C LYS A 22 21.91 -17.02 5.63
N ASN A 23 22.65 -16.52 4.65
CA ASN A 23 23.54 -15.37 4.81
C ASN A 23 22.79 -14.03 4.68
N VAL A 24 21.52 -14.05 4.34
CA VAL A 24 20.72 -12.83 4.20
C VAL A 24 20.04 -12.53 5.54
N ASP A 25 20.32 -11.34 6.07
CA ASP A 25 19.58 -10.81 7.20
C ASP A 25 18.12 -10.56 6.82
N GLY A 26 17.19 -11.14 7.58
CA GLY A 26 15.74 -11.06 7.34
C GLY A 26 15.08 -9.76 7.81
N SER A 27 15.84 -8.83 8.43
CA SER A 27 15.28 -7.59 8.98
C SER A 27 14.79 -6.62 7.89
N TYR A 28 13.71 -5.89 8.21
CA TYR A 28 13.16 -4.89 7.29
C TYR A 28 14.07 -3.67 7.20
N PRO A 29 14.57 -3.28 6.02
CA PRO A 29 15.61 -2.25 5.90
C PRO A 29 15.15 -0.84 6.27
N LEU A 30 13.85 -0.54 6.24
CA LEU A 30 13.35 0.80 6.57
C LEU A 30 13.19 1.03 8.08
N CYS A 31 12.85 0.00 8.86
CA CYS A 31 12.67 0.15 10.31
C CYS A 31 13.66 -0.66 11.14
N ASN A 32 14.33 -1.66 10.58
CA ASN A 32 15.31 -2.56 11.22
C ASN A 32 14.82 -3.26 12.51
N SER A 33 13.50 -3.27 12.76
CA SER A 33 12.96 -3.74 14.04
C SER A 33 12.42 -5.16 14.00
N ASP A 34 12.04 -5.67 12.82
CA ASP A 34 11.40 -6.97 12.66
C ASP A 34 11.73 -7.63 11.33
N LEU A 35 11.35 -8.91 11.21
CA LEU A 35 11.46 -9.64 9.96
C LEU A 35 10.65 -8.96 8.85
N GLU A 36 11.24 -8.84 7.68
CA GLU A 36 10.58 -8.29 6.50
C GLU A 36 9.59 -9.31 5.93
N THR A 37 8.34 -9.20 6.33
CA THR A 37 7.21 -9.92 5.73
C THR A 37 6.32 -8.94 4.96
N SER A 38 5.48 -9.45 4.05
CA SER A 38 4.51 -8.59 3.35
C SER A 38 3.54 -7.90 4.32
N LEU A 39 3.06 -8.59 5.34
CA LEU A 39 2.20 -7.97 6.36
C LEU A 39 2.94 -6.90 7.17
N HIS A 40 4.20 -7.14 7.54
CA HIS A 40 4.98 -6.13 8.24
C HIS A 40 5.13 -4.87 7.41
N LEU A 41 5.54 -5.00 6.15
CA LEU A 41 5.72 -3.89 5.22
C LEU A 41 4.51 -2.96 5.15
N PHE A 42 3.31 -3.51 5.08
CA PHE A 42 2.10 -2.75 4.73
C PHE A 42 1.15 -2.49 5.87
N THR A 43 1.33 -3.12 7.03
CA THR A 43 0.38 -3.03 8.15
C THR A 43 1.01 -2.82 9.52
N VAL A 44 2.13 -3.47 9.81
CA VAL A 44 2.72 -3.51 11.16
C VAL A 44 3.81 -2.47 11.35
N CYS A 45 4.59 -2.20 10.32
CA CYS A 45 5.70 -1.25 10.38
C CYS A 45 5.24 0.15 10.82
N PRO A 46 6.00 0.86 11.67
CA PRO A 46 5.69 2.25 12.05
C PRO A 46 5.49 3.18 10.87
N ILE A 47 6.22 2.96 9.78
CA ILE A 47 6.09 3.75 8.54
C ILE A 47 4.73 3.52 7.90
N ALA A 48 4.33 2.26 7.72
CA ALA A 48 3.02 1.90 7.18
C ALA A 48 1.88 2.45 8.06
N LYS A 49 2.00 2.33 9.39
CA LYS A 49 1.04 2.88 10.34
C LYS A 49 0.85 4.39 10.15
N SER A 50 1.94 5.14 10.01
CA SER A 50 1.90 6.59 9.78
C SER A 50 1.24 6.94 8.45
N LEU A 51 1.59 6.25 7.37
CA LEU A 51 1.03 6.49 6.04
C LEU A 51 -0.48 6.21 5.99
N TRP A 52 -0.94 5.15 6.63
CA TRP A 52 -2.37 4.84 6.74
C TRP A 52 -3.12 5.85 7.59
N PHE A 53 -2.54 6.27 8.72
CA PHE A 53 -3.16 7.26 9.61
C PHE A 53 -3.27 8.64 8.95
N TRP A 54 -2.30 9.05 8.17
CA TRP A 54 -2.32 10.32 7.43
C TRP A 54 -3.14 10.26 6.15
N SER A 55 -3.72 9.11 5.81
CA SER A 55 -4.64 9.00 4.69
C SER A 55 -5.93 9.79 4.93
N HIS A 56 -6.66 10.05 3.86
CA HIS A 56 -7.99 10.68 3.93
C HIS A 56 -8.96 9.97 4.89
N TRP A 57 -8.78 8.67 5.09
CA TRP A 57 -9.63 7.84 5.97
C TRP A 57 -9.09 7.70 7.39
N SER A 58 -7.92 8.23 7.70
CA SER A 58 -7.27 8.13 9.01
C SER A 58 -7.27 6.70 9.57
N VAL A 59 -6.85 5.74 8.76
CA VAL A 59 -6.92 4.32 9.10
C VAL A 59 -5.92 3.96 10.19
N ARG A 60 -6.41 3.45 11.32
CA ARG A 60 -5.58 2.89 12.38
C ARG A 60 -5.27 1.42 12.07
N ILE A 61 -4.43 1.19 11.09
CA ILE A 61 -4.13 -0.14 10.56
C ILE A 61 -3.64 -1.11 11.62
N TYR A 62 -2.97 -0.62 12.66
CA TYR A 62 -2.46 -1.42 13.78
C TYR A 62 -3.55 -2.01 14.67
N SER A 63 -4.75 -1.44 14.66
CA SER A 63 -5.91 -1.98 15.42
C SER A 63 -6.58 -3.15 14.69
N LEU A 64 -6.18 -3.39 13.45
CA LEU A 64 -6.72 -4.45 12.60
C LEU A 64 -5.72 -5.60 12.57
N ALA A 65 -6.07 -6.73 13.18
CA ALA A 65 -5.22 -7.91 13.19
C ALA A 65 -5.47 -8.73 11.92
N PHE A 66 -4.53 -8.69 10.99
CA PHE A 66 -4.59 -9.51 9.77
C PHE A 66 -3.89 -10.84 10.01
N GLY A 67 -4.61 -11.94 9.90
CA GLY A 67 -4.06 -13.29 10.02
C GLY A 67 -3.26 -13.73 8.79
N SER A 68 -3.48 -13.10 7.64
CA SER A 68 -2.81 -13.42 6.38
C SER A 68 -2.79 -12.23 5.42
N THR A 69 -1.95 -12.32 4.38
CA THR A 69 -1.93 -11.35 3.28
C THR A 69 -3.23 -11.33 2.49
N SER A 70 -3.91 -12.47 2.39
CA SER A 70 -5.25 -12.56 1.78
C SER A 70 -6.28 -11.75 2.56
N ASN A 71 -6.25 -11.81 3.91
CA ASN A 71 -7.12 -11.01 4.75
C ASN A 71 -6.87 -9.51 4.55
N PHE A 72 -5.63 -9.10 4.40
CA PHE A 72 -5.28 -7.72 4.10
C PHE A 72 -5.78 -7.30 2.70
N ALA A 73 -5.62 -8.13 1.69
CA ALA A 73 -6.14 -7.86 0.35
C ALA A 73 -7.66 -7.72 0.36
N ASN A 74 -8.38 -8.58 1.07
CA ASN A 74 -9.83 -8.49 1.24
C ASN A 74 -10.25 -7.20 1.96
N PHE A 75 -9.49 -6.77 2.95
CA PHE A 75 -9.70 -5.49 3.61
C PHE A 75 -9.59 -4.31 2.63
N LEU A 76 -8.61 -4.31 1.73
CA LEU A 76 -8.47 -3.27 0.71
C LEU A 76 -9.65 -3.24 -0.28
N LEU A 77 -10.17 -4.41 -0.63
CA LEU A 77 -11.30 -4.54 -1.56
C LEU A 77 -12.64 -4.17 -0.93
N SER A 78 -12.82 -4.49 0.34
CA SER A 78 -14.09 -4.28 1.06
C SER A 78 -13.81 -3.92 2.52
N PRO A 79 -13.38 -2.69 2.81
CA PRO A 79 -13.08 -2.28 4.17
C PRO A 79 -14.37 -2.24 5.02
N PRO A 80 -14.35 -2.76 6.26
CA PRO A 80 -15.54 -2.87 7.11
C PRO A 80 -16.23 -1.54 7.40
N PHE A 81 -15.47 -0.45 7.48
CA PHE A 81 -16.02 0.89 7.73
C PHE A 81 -16.71 1.52 6.50
N MET A 82 -16.71 0.83 5.35
CA MET A 82 -17.33 1.28 4.10
C MET A 82 -18.50 0.40 3.65
N VAL A 83 -19.11 -0.36 4.54
CA VAL A 83 -20.20 -1.30 4.19
C VAL A 83 -21.33 -0.62 3.46
N ASN A 84 -21.71 0.60 3.86
CA ASN A 84 -22.81 1.37 3.30
C ASN A 84 -22.38 2.45 2.29
N GLN A 85 -21.13 2.42 1.86
CA GLN A 85 -20.59 3.40 0.92
C GLN A 85 -20.78 2.97 -0.53
N CYS A 86 -20.86 3.95 -1.43
CA CYS A 86 -20.94 3.67 -2.86
C CYS A 86 -19.68 3.00 -3.42
N LEU A 87 -19.80 2.33 -4.55
CA LEU A 87 -18.70 1.62 -5.20
C LEU A 87 -17.52 2.53 -5.48
N GLY A 88 -17.75 3.78 -5.92
CA GLY A 88 -16.69 4.75 -6.20
C GLY A 88 -15.80 5.05 -4.99
N GLN A 89 -16.36 5.10 -3.79
CA GLN A 89 -15.58 5.31 -2.56
C GLN A 89 -14.73 4.10 -2.19
N LYS A 90 -15.22 2.89 -2.43
CA LYS A 90 -14.44 1.65 -2.25
C LYS A 90 -13.30 1.56 -3.26
N GLU A 91 -13.55 1.95 -4.49
CA GLU A 91 -12.52 2.04 -5.53
C GLU A 91 -11.45 3.07 -5.20
N ASP A 92 -11.82 4.22 -4.66
CA ASP A 92 -10.89 5.24 -4.18
C ASP A 92 -9.99 4.71 -3.07
N PHE A 93 -10.56 3.98 -2.11
CA PHE A 93 -9.79 3.37 -1.03
C PHE A 93 -8.79 2.32 -1.56
N LEU A 94 -9.25 1.47 -2.45
CA LEU A 94 -8.39 0.47 -3.11
C LEU A 94 -7.26 1.12 -3.89
N LEU A 95 -7.55 2.17 -4.65
CA LEU A 95 -6.56 2.94 -5.40
C LEU A 95 -5.50 3.54 -4.45
N TYR A 96 -5.92 4.15 -3.36
CA TYR A 96 -5.01 4.70 -2.35
C TYR A 96 -4.11 3.61 -1.77
N GLY A 97 -4.68 2.49 -1.36
CA GLY A 97 -3.94 1.34 -0.85
C GLY A 97 -2.92 0.79 -1.83
N ALA A 98 -3.27 0.76 -3.12
CA ALA A 98 -2.35 0.32 -4.17
C ALA A 98 -1.19 1.30 -4.39
N ILE A 99 -1.44 2.59 -4.34
CA ILE A 99 -0.40 3.62 -4.44
C ILE A 99 0.52 3.56 -3.21
N LEU A 100 -0.04 3.44 -2.02
CA LEU A 100 0.72 3.28 -0.78
C LEU A 100 1.63 2.04 -0.86
N TYR A 101 1.08 0.91 -1.27
CA TYR A 101 1.85 -0.32 -1.50
C TYR A 101 3.04 -0.10 -2.44
N ASP A 102 2.80 0.52 -3.59
CA ASP A 102 3.83 0.75 -4.60
C ASP A 102 4.93 1.68 -4.07
N MET A 103 4.55 2.73 -3.35
CA MET A 103 5.48 3.68 -2.76
C MET A 103 6.32 3.06 -1.64
N VAL A 104 5.72 2.28 -0.75
CA VAL A 104 6.44 1.57 0.32
C VAL A 104 7.44 0.58 -0.29
N TRP A 105 7.03 -0.17 -1.31
CA TRP A 105 7.91 -1.11 -1.99
C TRP A 105 9.08 -0.42 -2.69
N LYS A 106 8.84 0.72 -3.33
CA LYS A 106 9.90 1.54 -3.93
C LYS A 106 10.88 2.07 -2.89
N GLN A 107 10.39 2.60 -1.77
CA GLN A 107 11.25 3.08 -0.69
C GLN A 107 12.10 1.96 -0.09
N ARG A 108 11.51 0.78 0.08
CA ARG A 108 12.24 -0.41 0.51
C ARG A 108 13.37 -0.75 -0.44
N ASN A 109 13.13 -0.76 -1.73
CA ASN A 109 14.16 -1.05 -2.73
C ASN A 109 15.26 0.03 -2.75
N HIS A 110 14.89 1.30 -2.64
CA HIS A 110 15.86 2.39 -2.51
C HIS A 110 16.77 2.22 -1.28
N ALA A 111 16.21 1.82 -0.14
CA ALA A 111 16.97 1.57 1.09
C ALA A 111 17.96 0.41 0.96
N LEU A 112 17.66 -0.57 0.10
CA LEU A 112 18.60 -1.69 -0.16
C LEU A 112 19.79 -1.32 -1.05
N PHE A 113 19.58 -0.39 -1.99
CA PHE A 113 20.52 -0.11 -3.07
C PHE A 113 21.13 1.30 -3.02
N GLY A 114 20.84 2.11 -2.00
CA GLY A 114 21.32 3.49 -1.92
C GLY A 114 21.21 4.12 -0.54
N ASP A 115 21.86 5.26 -0.38
CA ASP A 115 21.90 6.09 0.85
C ASP A 115 20.65 6.98 0.99
N SER A 116 19.49 6.52 0.68
CA SER A 116 18.31 7.35 0.81
C SER A 116 17.85 7.42 2.27
N THR A 117 17.87 8.62 2.84
CA THR A 117 17.19 8.90 4.10
C THR A 117 15.68 8.87 3.85
N LEU A 118 14.96 8.05 4.60
CA LEU A 118 13.52 7.98 4.50
C LEU A 118 12.89 9.28 5.00
N ASN A 119 12.16 9.95 4.13
CA ASN A 119 11.32 11.10 4.48
C ASN A 119 9.85 10.70 4.40
N ILE A 120 9.25 10.34 5.54
CA ILE A 120 7.85 9.88 5.61
C ILE A 120 6.87 10.96 5.14
N ASP A 121 7.10 12.21 5.50
CA ASP A 121 6.26 13.35 5.07
C ASP A 121 6.28 13.50 3.55
N GLY A 122 7.44 13.40 2.95
CA GLY A 122 7.61 13.45 1.49
C GLY A 122 6.91 12.27 0.79
N VAL A 123 6.99 11.07 1.36
CA VAL A 123 6.30 9.88 0.84
C VAL A 123 4.78 10.06 0.95
N SER A 124 4.28 10.52 2.08
CA SER A 124 2.85 10.79 2.29
C SER A 124 2.31 11.82 1.30
N THR A 125 3.03 12.92 1.11
CA THR A 125 2.67 13.97 0.14
C THR A 125 2.63 13.41 -1.27
N LYS A 126 3.61 12.60 -1.66
CA LYS A 126 3.68 11.98 -2.99
C LYS A 126 2.54 11.01 -3.22
N ILE A 127 2.16 10.21 -2.23
CA ILE A 127 0.99 9.33 -2.30
C ILE A 127 -0.27 10.14 -2.56
N SER A 128 -0.49 11.22 -1.82
CA SER A 128 -1.66 12.09 -1.97
C SER A 128 -1.71 12.75 -3.36
N CYS A 129 -0.57 13.22 -3.87
CA CYS A 129 -0.46 13.78 -5.22
C CYS A 129 -0.80 12.76 -6.30
N LEU A 130 -0.26 11.54 -6.20
CA LEU A 130 -0.52 10.47 -7.16
C LEU A 130 -1.99 10.03 -7.12
N PHE A 131 -2.57 9.92 -5.94
CA PHE A 131 -3.98 9.61 -5.76
C PHE A 131 -4.88 10.63 -6.44
N SER A 132 -4.67 11.92 -6.19
CA SER A 132 -5.42 13.02 -6.81
C SER A 132 -5.28 13.03 -8.34
N LYS A 133 -4.08 12.79 -8.84
CA LYS A 133 -3.79 12.74 -10.28
C LYS A 133 -4.55 11.59 -10.96
N HIS A 134 -4.52 10.39 -10.39
CA HIS A 134 -5.25 9.24 -10.94
C HIS A 134 -6.76 9.44 -10.90
N LYS A 135 -7.28 10.01 -9.80
CA LYS A 135 -8.70 10.30 -9.66
C LYS A 135 -9.19 11.30 -10.73
N ASN A 136 -8.45 12.37 -10.95
CA ASN A 136 -8.79 13.39 -11.96
C ASN A 136 -8.74 12.84 -13.38
N SER A 137 -7.78 11.98 -13.70
CA SER A 137 -7.67 11.34 -15.02
C SER A 137 -8.89 10.46 -15.34
N ASN A 138 -9.36 9.68 -14.37
CA ASN A 138 -10.55 8.84 -14.51
C ASN A 138 -11.82 9.67 -14.72
N THR A 139 -11.97 10.79 -14.02
CA THR A 139 -13.10 11.70 -14.18
C THR A 139 -13.16 12.31 -15.56
N SER A 140 -12.02 12.66 -16.15
CA SER A 140 -11.93 13.23 -17.50
C SER A 140 -12.32 12.22 -18.58
N THR A 141 -11.96 10.96 -18.43
CA THR A 141 -12.30 9.89 -19.37
C THR A 141 -13.81 9.60 -19.37
N THR A 142 -14.45 9.64 -18.22
CA THR A 142 -15.90 9.42 -18.10
C THR A 142 -16.71 10.55 -18.76
N ARG A 143 -16.22 11.79 -18.74
CA ARG A 143 -16.89 12.91 -19.40
C ARG A 143 -16.86 12.86 -20.93
N GLN A 144 -15.90 12.19 -21.53
CA GLN A 144 -15.78 12.07 -22.99
C GLN A 144 -16.65 10.95 -23.58
N GLN A 145 -17.23 10.09 -22.75
CA GLN A 145 -18.08 8.98 -23.17
C GLN A 145 -19.59 9.24 -22.97
N ALA A 146 -20.00 10.47 -22.65
CA ALA A 146 -21.41 10.80 -22.66
C ALA A 146 -21.91 10.83 -24.13
N PRO A 147 -22.87 9.99 -24.53
CA PRO A 147 -23.38 10.04 -25.88
C PRO A 147 -24.08 11.38 -26.10
N SER A 148 -23.67 12.09 -27.17
CA SER A 148 -24.44 13.20 -27.67
C SER A 148 -25.78 12.64 -28.15
N SER A 149 -26.82 12.77 -27.33
CA SER A 149 -28.18 12.53 -27.77
C SER A 149 -28.59 13.66 -28.72
N THR A 150 -28.64 13.36 -29.97
CA THR A 150 -29.42 14.12 -30.95
C THR A 150 -30.88 13.73 -30.86
#